data_f830125697fc998f5ee5df9c7afb2d1b
#
_entry.id   f830125697fc998f5ee5df9c7afb2d1b
#
_cell.length_a   1.000
_cell.length_b   1.000
_cell.length_c   1.000
_cell.angle_alpha   90.00
_cell.angle_beta   90.00
_cell.angle_gamma   90.00
#
_symmetry.space_group_name_H-M   'P 1'
#
loop_
_entity.id
_entity.type
_entity.pdbx_description
1 polymer ?
#
loop_
_entity_poly.entity_id
_entity_poly.type
_entity_poly.pdbx_seq_one_letter_code
_entity_poly.pdbx_strand_id
1 'polypeptide(L)'
;MMVMTSLITLAQEKNKKEFNTLLWEISGNGLLKPSYLFGTIHMICSDEAVLSDSLKNAIGNSDAVYFEVDMDNLFEMLGVMRKMKMRNDTTLADLLSKEDYAKVKEYFENNETLLPFSVLETCKPLLAASMLMEGNTGCETPEAMEEVIMKEAKQYGKNVRGLETMSFQMSIFDTIPYKMQAMQLVRYIDDADKGTSDDSKEYDQLMQAYRDQDLSKLEELTKMTDMGIANFTDILLYNRNKNWVEKLKTILPGQSVVVAVGAGHLPGNKGVINLLRKAGYIVKPVPNRIKRSNQI
;
A
#
# COMPACT_ATOMS: atom_id res chain seq x y z
N MET A 1 -64.04 12.33 16.11
CA MET A 1 -63.09 11.22 15.98
C MET A 1 -62.05 11.69 14.92
N MET A 2 -60.95 12.23 15.41
CA MET A 2 -59.94 12.95 14.60
C MET A 2 -58.75 12.01 14.40
N VAL A 3 -58.54 11.55 13.19
CA VAL A 3 -57.43 10.64 12.84
C VAL A 3 -56.19 11.49 12.56
N MET A 4 -55.23 11.43 13.48
CA MET A 4 -53.91 12.03 13.30
C MET A 4 -53.08 11.10 12.42
N THR A 5 -52.86 11.43 11.19
CA THR A 5 -51.90 10.82 10.28
C THR A 5 -50.50 11.34 10.59
N SER A 6 -49.67 10.51 11.23
CA SER A 6 -48.24 10.79 11.44
C SER A 6 -47.51 10.63 10.11
N LEU A 7 -47.11 11.75 9.54
CA LEU A 7 -46.14 11.82 8.43
C LEU A 7 -44.75 11.46 8.99
N ILE A 8 -44.32 10.23 8.77
CA ILE A 8 -42.92 9.85 8.95
C ILE A 8 -42.13 10.45 7.78
N THR A 9 -41.48 11.57 8.03
CA THR A 9 -40.52 12.17 7.10
C THR A 9 -39.27 11.28 7.14
N LEU A 10 -39.14 10.37 6.21
CA LEU A 10 -37.87 9.74 5.87
C LEU A 10 -36.96 10.82 5.29
N ALA A 11 -36.12 11.39 6.15
CA ALA A 11 -35.03 12.23 5.71
C ALA A 11 -34.10 11.33 4.87
N GLN A 12 -34.18 11.48 3.56
CA GLN A 12 -33.12 11.03 2.65
C GLN A 12 -31.86 11.80 3.07
N GLU A 13 -30.94 11.12 3.77
CA GLU A 13 -29.56 11.58 3.87
C GLU A 13 -29.04 11.67 2.43
N LYS A 14 -29.01 12.89 1.89
CA LYS A 14 -28.25 13.18 0.68
C LYS A 14 -26.85 12.71 0.94
N ASN A 15 -26.39 11.70 0.22
CA ASN A 15 -25.00 11.26 0.15
C ASN A 15 -24.15 12.50 -0.12
N LYS A 16 -23.63 13.10 0.94
CA LYS A 16 -22.68 14.19 0.84
C LYS A 16 -21.41 13.52 0.31
N LYS A 17 -21.05 13.78 -0.95
CA LYS A 17 -19.84 13.26 -1.54
C LYS A 17 -18.69 13.52 -0.55
N GLU A 18 -18.10 12.45 -0.04
CA GLU A 18 -16.95 12.56 0.86
C GLU A 18 -15.85 13.31 0.09
N PHE A 19 -15.14 14.23 0.77
CA PHE A 19 -14.04 14.94 0.14
C PHE A 19 -12.82 14.01 0.03
N ASN A 20 -11.98 14.26 -0.95
CA ASN A 20 -10.76 13.48 -1.18
C ASN A 20 -9.81 13.60 0.04
N THR A 21 -9.40 12.45 0.57
CA THR A 21 -8.43 12.36 1.66
C THR A 21 -7.84 10.96 1.76
N LEU A 22 -6.61 10.88 2.24
CA LEU A 22 -5.95 9.62 2.62
C LEU A 22 -6.06 9.33 4.12
N LEU A 23 -6.55 10.28 4.94
CA LEU A 23 -6.66 10.14 6.39
C LEU A 23 -8.12 9.95 6.81
N TRP A 24 -8.39 8.92 7.60
CA TRP A 24 -9.72 8.52 8.05
C TRP A 24 -9.72 8.27 9.57
N GLU A 25 -10.75 8.78 10.25
CA GLU A 25 -10.99 8.50 11.67
C GLU A 25 -11.86 7.25 11.80
N ILE A 26 -11.49 6.36 12.72
CA ILE A 26 -12.23 5.15 13.10
C ILE A 26 -12.78 5.37 14.51
N SER A 27 -14.09 5.34 14.66
CA SER A 27 -14.79 5.57 15.95
C SER A 27 -16.03 4.70 16.07
N GLY A 28 -16.80 4.87 17.13
CA GLY A 28 -18.01 4.06 17.39
C GLY A 28 -17.69 2.65 17.87
N ASN A 29 -18.64 1.73 17.76
CA ASN A 29 -18.51 0.32 18.17
C ASN A 29 -17.86 0.10 19.56
N GLY A 30 -18.17 1.00 20.53
CA GLY A 30 -17.66 0.91 21.90
C GLY A 30 -16.23 1.43 22.11
N LEU A 31 -15.59 2.03 21.09
CA LEU A 31 -14.26 2.63 21.24
C LEU A 31 -14.29 3.86 22.16
N LEU A 32 -13.38 3.91 23.14
CA LEU A 32 -13.23 5.03 24.06
C LEU A 32 -12.51 6.22 23.45
N LYS A 33 -11.60 5.96 22.53
CA LYS A 33 -10.83 6.96 21.77
C LYS A 33 -10.87 6.63 20.28
N PRO A 34 -10.83 7.61 19.40
CA PRO A 34 -10.71 7.34 17.96
C PRO A 34 -9.35 6.71 17.63
N SER A 35 -9.36 5.92 16.59
CA SER A 35 -8.17 5.46 15.86
C SER A 35 -8.18 6.03 14.46
N TYR A 36 -7.10 5.89 13.72
CA TYR A 36 -6.97 6.49 12.40
C TYR A 36 -6.45 5.48 11.39
N LEU A 37 -6.88 5.64 10.13
CA LEU A 37 -6.39 4.88 8.98
C LEU A 37 -5.80 5.88 8.00
N PHE A 38 -4.59 5.62 7.53
CA PHE A 38 -3.90 6.47 6.57
C PHE A 38 -3.41 5.64 5.37
N GLY A 39 -3.62 6.16 4.15
CA GLY A 39 -3.11 5.56 2.92
C GLY A 39 -1.70 6.06 2.60
N THR A 40 -0.74 5.14 2.51
CA THR A 40 0.64 5.43 2.12
C THR A 40 0.90 5.16 0.65
N ILE A 41 2.04 5.62 0.18
CA ILE A 41 2.69 5.19 -1.06
C ILE A 41 4.14 4.82 -0.72
N HIS A 42 4.63 3.71 -1.28
CA HIS A 42 5.93 3.18 -0.88
C HIS A 42 7.08 4.15 -1.17
N MET A 43 7.09 4.75 -2.37
CA MET A 43 8.14 5.68 -2.75
C MET A 43 7.54 6.98 -3.27
N ILE A 44 8.07 8.10 -2.78
CA ILE A 44 7.68 9.46 -3.17
C ILE A 44 8.91 10.36 -3.11
N CYS A 45 8.92 11.47 -3.84
CA CYS A 45 10.01 12.44 -3.74
C CYS A 45 10.07 13.05 -2.33
N SER A 46 11.27 13.22 -1.79
CA SER A 46 11.48 13.67 -0.40
C SER A 46 10.86 15.03 -0.10
N ASP A 47 10.77 15.92 -1.09
CA ASP A 47 10.10 17.22 -0.97
C ASP A 47 8.56 17.11 -0.89
N GLU A 48 8.01 15.98 -1.31
CA GLU A 48 6.58 15.63 -1.21
C GLU A 48 6.27 14.72 -0.01
N ALA A 49 7.29 14.10 0.60
CA ALA A 49 7.17 13.19 1.74
C ALA A 49 6.87 13.93 3.05
N VAL A 50 5.85 14.78 3.03
CA VAL A 50 5.48 15.67 4.14
C VAL A 50 4.20 15.21 4.82
N LEU A 51 4.23 15.06 6.14
CA LEU A 51 3.05 14.73 6.93
C LEU A 51 2.22 15.99 7.23
N SER A 52 0.90 15.88 7.04
CA SER A 52 -0.02 16.97 7.43
C SER A 52 -0.06 17.13 8.96
N ASP A 53 -0.45 18.34 9.42
CA ASP A 53 -0.69 18.60 10.84
C ASP A 53 -1.74 17.60 11.42
N SER A 54 -2.75 17.23 10.62
CA SER A 54 -3.78 16.27 11.03
C SER A 54 -3.21 14.87 11.28
N LEU A 55 -2.33 14.39 10.40
CA LEU A 55 -1.69 13.07 10.56
C LEU A 55 -0.70 13.08 11.74
N LYS A 56 0.12 14.14 11.89
CA LYS A 56 1.01 14.30 13.05
C LYS A 56 0.23 14.29 14.37
N ASN A 57 -0.89 15.01 14.43
CA ASN A 57 -1.77 15.01 15.60
C ASN A 57 -2.38 13.62 15.86
N ALA A 58 -2.79 12.91 14.81
CA ALA A 58 -3.30 11.54 14.93
C ALA A 58 -2.22 10.61 15.53
N ILE A 59 -0.98 10.68 15.03
CA ILE A 59 0.15 9.91 15.55
C ILE A 59 0.41 10.28 17.02
N GLY A 60 0.52 11.58 17.34
CA GLY A 60 0.82 12.06 18.68
C GLY A 60 -0.22 11.65 19.73
N ASN A 61 -1.50 11.56 19.36
CA ASN A 61 -2.61 11.23 20.25
C ASN A 61 -2.94 9.72 20.31
N SER A 62 -2.37 8.90 19.44
CA SER A 62 -2.54 7.46 19.42
C SER A 62 -1.56 6.75 20.37
N ASP A 63 -1.85 5.53 20.75
CA ASP A 63 -1.00 4.71 21.62
C ASP A 63 0.09 3.97 20.84
N ALA A 64 -0.16 3.65 19.57
CA ALA A 64 0.76 2.95 18.68
C ALA A 64 0.51 3.27 17.19
N VAL A 65 1.49 2.98 16.33
CA VAL A 65 1.37 3.00 14.87
C VAL A 65 1.52 1.59 14.33
N TYR A 66 0.59 1.18 13.48
CA TYR A 66 0.61 -0.11 12.78
C TYR A 66 0.83 0.11 11.30
N PHE A 67 1.85 -0.55 10.77
CA PHE A 67 2.08 -0.68 9.33
C PHE A 67 1.58 -2.03 8.81
N GLU A 68 1.69 -2.27 7.51
CA GLU A 68 1.45 -3.59 6.93
C GLU A 68 2.34 -4.63 7.60
N VAL A 69 3.63 -4.33 7.71
CA VAL A 69 4.65 -5.16 8.37
C VAL A 69 5.41 -4.37 9.44
N ASP A 70 5.98 -5.10 10.39
CA ASP A 70 6.84 -4.50 11.42
C ASP A 70 8.26 -4.32 10.86
N MET A 71 8.53 -3.10 10.38
CA MET A 71 9.83 -2.74 9.80
C MET A 71 10.94 -2.54 10.85
N ASP A 72 10.60 -2.48 12.13
CA ASP A 72 11.56 -2.35 13.24
C ASP A 72 12.03 -3.73 13.76
N ASN A 73 11.43 -4.83 13.29
CA ASN A 73 11.76 -6.16 13.74
C ASN A 73 12.95 -6.74 12.97
N LEU A 74 14.17 -6.56 13.50
CA LEU A 74 15.41 -7.05 12.89
C LEU A 74 15.42 -8.58 12.67
N PHE A 75 14.77 -9.36 13.52
CA PHE A 75 14.68 -10.82 13.35
C PHE A 75 13.83 -11.20 12.16
N GLU A 76 12.73 -10.47 11.91
CA GLU A 76 11.92 -10.66 10.70
C GLU A 76 12.70 -10.27 9.45
N MET A 77 13.44 -9.17 9.49
CA MET A 77 14.27 -8.71 8.37
C MET A 77 15.33 -9.77 7.98
N LEU A 78 16.01 -10.38 8.95
CA LEU A 78 16.97 -11.46 8.68
C LEU A 78 16.31 -12.71 8.12
N GLY A 79 15.10 -13.03 8.58
CA GLY A 79 14.31 -14.16 8.10
C GLY A 79 13.80 -13.98 6.68
N VAL A 80 13.54 -12.75 6.26
CA VAL A 80 12.94 -12.42 4.96
C VAL A 80 13.88 -12.72 3.78
N MET A 81 15.19 -12.54 3.94
CA MET A 81 16.19 -12.81 2.89
C MET A 81 16.04 -14.21 2.27
N ARG A 82 15.76 -15.22 3.11
CA ARG A 82 15.50 -16.57 2.62
C ARG A 82 14.16 -16.72 1.92
N LYS A 83 13.17 -15.93 2.35
CA LYS A 83 11.81 -15.93 1.81
C LYS A 83 11.68 -15.15 0.49
N MET A 84 12.63 -14.29 0.19
CA MET A 84 12.70 -13.59 -1.10
C MET A 84 13.03 -14.56 -2.24
N LYS A 85 13.75 -15.63 -1.96
CA LYS A 85 14.15 -16.63 -2.97
C LYS A 85 12.96 -17.46 -3.43
N MET A 86 13.02 -17.87 -4.68
CA MET A 86 12.15 -18.91 -5.23
C MET A 86 12.41 -20.25 -4.53
N ARG A 87 11.41 -21.11 -4.47
CA ARG A 87 11.52 -22.45 -3.89
C ARG A 87 12.30 -23.37 -4.83
N ASN A 88 12.87 -24.45 -4.27
CA ASN A 88 13.56 -25.52 -4.99
C ASN A 88 14.75 -25.02 -5.83
N ASP A 89 15.45 -24.01 -5.34
CA ASP A 89 16.62 -23.41 -6.00
C ASP A 89 16.33 -22.95 -7.45
N THR A 90 15.07 -22.66 -7.75
CA THR A 90 14.62 -22.16 -9.07
C THR A 90 15.29 -20.80 -9.34
N THR A 91 15.70 -20.60 -10.58
CA THR A 91 16.30 -19.35 -11.06
C THR A 91 15.51 -18.78 -12.24
N LEU A 92 15.76 -17.52 -12.62
CA LEU A 92 15.18 -16.93 -13.84
C LEU A 92 15.58 -17.72 -15.09
N ALA A 93 16.78 -18.32 -15.11
CA ALA A 93 17.23 -19.13 -16.24
C ALA A 93 16.38 -20.42 -16.43
N ASP A 94 15.81 -20.97 -15.36
CA ASP A 94 14.90 -22.13 -15.44
C ASP A 94 13.51 -21.74 -15.96
N LEU A 95 13.13 -20.47 -15.83
CA LEU A 95 11.80 -19.96 -16.13
C LEU A 95 11.69 -19.29 -17.50
N LEU A 96 12.74 -18.69 -17.99
CA LEU A 96 12.75 -17.87 -19.19
C LEU A 96 13.38 -18.60 -20.39
N SER A 97 13.07 -18.11 -21.60
CA SER A 97 13.85 -18.48 -22.78
C SER A 97 15.28 -17.93 -22.64
N LYS A 98 16.24 -18.48 -23.40
CA LYS A 98 17.62 -17.96 -23.40
C LYS A 98 17.67 -16.48 -23.80
N GLU A 99 16.81 -16.07 -24.72
CA GLU A 99 16.70 -14.69 -25.21
C GLU A 99 16.15 -13.77 -24.11
N ASP A 100 15.02 -14.13 -23.49
CA ASP A 100 14.42 -13.34 -22.41
C ASP A 100 15.34 -13.25 -21.19
N TYR A 101 16.02 -14.38 -20.85
CA TYR A 101 16.98 -14.39 -19.75
C TYR A 101 18.16 -13.43 -20.02
N ALA A 102 18.72 -13.45 -21.25
CA ALA A 102 19.82 -12.55 -21.61
C ALA A 102 19.38 -11.09 -21.53
N LYS A 103 18.18 -10.77 -22.03
CA LYS A 103 17.58 -9.43 -21.94
C LYS A 103 17.43 -8.96 -20.48
N VAL A 104 16.81 -9.78 -19.64
CA VAL A 104 16.63 -9.45 -18.22
C VAL A 104 17.97 -9.23 -17.53
N LYS A 105 18.94 -10.12 -17.76
CA LYS A 105 20.28 -9.98 -17.20
C LYS A 105 20.94 -8.67 -17.63
N GLU A 106 20.96 -8.37 -18.93
CA GLU A 106 21.53 -7.14 -19.51
C GLU A 106 20.88 -5.89 -18.90
N TYR A 107 19.54 -5.91 -18.74
CA TYR A 107 18.82 -4.80 -18.14
C TYR A 107 19.26 -4.53 -16.70
N PHE A 108 19.36 -5.59 -15.86
CA PHE A 108 19.80 -5.44 -14.47
C PHE A 108 21.28 -5.08 -14.34
N GLU A 109 22.14 -5.50 -15.27
CA GLU A 109 23.57 -5.14 -15.28
C GLU A 109 23.80 -3.69 -15.72
N ASN A 110 22.91 -3.13 -16.55
CA ASN A 110 23.00 -1.75 -17.07
C ASN A 110 22.28 -0.73 -16.19
N ASN A 111 21.44 -1.15 -15.25
CA ASN A 111 20.71 -0.27 -14.35
C ASN A 111 21.17 -0.47 -12.90
N GLU A 112 21.29 0.63 -12.15
CA GLU A 112 21.62 0.57 -10.73
C GLU A 112 20.48 -0.08 -9.94
N THR A 113 20.78 -1.18 -9.28
CA THR A 113 19.84 -1.90 -8.41
C THR A 113 20.43 -2.14 -7.03
N LEU A 114 19.57 -2.21 -6.01
CA LEU A 114 19.99 -2.44 -4.62
C LEU A 114 20.73 -3.78 -4.43
N LEU A 115 20.43 -4.77 -5.27
CA LEU A 115 21.01 -6.11 -5.20
C LEU A 115 21.63 -6.49 -6.55
N PRO A 116 22.78 -7.17 -6.57
CA PRO A 116 23.38 -7.61 -7.82
C PRO A 116 22.50 -8.67 -8.50
N PHE A 117 22.59 -8.77 -9.83
CA PHE A 117 21.79 -9.72 -10.61
C PHE A 117 21.94 -11.18 -10.13
N SER A 118 23.12 -11.60 -9.69
CA SER A 118 23.36 -12.94 -9.14
C SER A 118 22.50 -13.27 -7.91
N VAL A 119 22.00 -12.26 -7.21
CA VAL A 119 21.03 -12.44 -6.12
C VAL A 119 19.62 -12.39 -6.68
N LEU A 120 19.32 -11.38 -7.53
CA LEU A 120 18.00 -11.15 -8.13
C LEU A 120 17.50 -12.31 -8.97
N GLU A 121 18.40 -13.00 -9.71
CA GLU A 121 18.02 -14.16 -10.52
C GLU A 121 17.44 -15.34 -9.71
N THR A 122 17.71 -15.40 -8.40
CA THR A 122 17.15 -16.40 -7.49
C THR A 122 15.92 -15.90 -6.74
N CYS A 123 15.65 -14.59 -6.80
CA CYS A 123 14.51 -13.99 -6.14
C CYS A 123 13.20 -14.22 -6.90
N LYS A 124 12.08 -14.13 -6.20
CA LYS A 124 10.74 -14.14 -6.81
C LYS A 124 10.64 -13.02 -7.83
N PRO A 125 10.25 -13.30 -9.08
CA PRO A 125 10.40 -12.31 -10.15
C PRO A 125 9.57 -11.04 -9.99
N LEU A 126 8.37 -11.11 -9.36
CA LEU A 126 7.58 -9.92 -9.05
C LEU A 126 8.27 -9.02 -8.01
N LEU A 127 9.03 -9.60 -7.08
CA LEU A 127 9.82 -8.82 -6.13
C LEU A 127 10.97 -8.09 -6.85
N ALA A 128 11.63 -8.76 -7.81
CA ALA A 128 12.65 -8.12 -8.63
C ALA A 128 12.04 -6.99 -9.49
N ALA A 129 10.83 -7.18 -10.04
CA ALA A 129 10.11 -6.15 -10.77
C ALA A 129 9.76 -4.94 -9.88
N SER A 130 9.28 -5.15 -8.64
CA SER A 130 8.97 -4.05 -7.73
C SER A 130 10.21 -3.21 -7.39
N MET A 131 11.37 -3.83 -7.21
CA MET A 131 12.64 -3.11 -6.98
C MET A 131 13.05 -2.22 -8.17
N LEU A 132 12.78 -2.66 -9.41
CA LEU A 132 13.01 -1.83 -10.59
C LEU A 132 12.03 -0.65 -10.65
N MET A 133 10.76 -0.87 -10.34
CA MET A 133 9.74 0.18 -10.33
C MET A 133 10.05 1.26 -9.28
N GLU A 134 10.50 0.84 -8.10
CA GLU A 134 10.89 1.75 -7.01
C GLU A 134 12.15 2.57 -7.36
N GLY A 135 13.08 2.02 -8.13
CA GLY A 135 14.27 2.72 -8.62
C GLY A 135 13.97 3.78 -9.70
N ASN A 136 12.85 3.66 -10.41
CA ASN A 136 12.47 4.52 -11.53
C ASN A 136 11.45 5.62 -11.18
N THR A 137 11.48 6.15 -9.97
CA THR A 137 10.52 7.17 -9.50
C THR A 137 10.68 8.54 -10.17
N GLY A 138 11.76 8.77 -10.92
CA GLY A 138 12.09 10.08 -11.50
C GLY A 138 12.53 11.13 -10.45
N CYS A 139 12.73 10.71 -9.20
CA CYS A 139 13.16 11.57 -8.10
C CYS A 139 14.67 11.47 -7.87
N GLU A 140 15.34 12.60 -7.61
CA GLU A 140 16.75 12.60 -7.20
C GLU A 140 16.92 11.94 -5.80
N THR A 141 15.95 12.15 -4.92
CA THR A 141 15.97 11.64 -3.54
C THR A 141 14.61 11.02 -3.20
N PRO A 142 14.36 9.76 -3.59
CA PRO A 142 13.13 9.06 -3.19
C PRO A 142 13.16 8.71 -1.70
N GLU A 143 12.00 8.79 -1.05
CA GLU A 143 11.81 8.44 0.37
C GLU A 143 10.56 7.59 0.54
N ALA A 144 10.62 6.57 1.41
CA ALA A 144 9.47 5.75 1.73
C ALA A 144 8.55 6.48 2.71
N MET A 145 7.25 6.64 2.37
CA MET A 145 6.29 7.31 3.25
C MET A 145 6.17 6.60 4.61
N GLU A 146 6.32 5.29 4.63
CA GLU A 146 6.31 4.49 5.85
C GLU A 146 7.48 4.88 6.78
N GLU A 147 8.67 5.15 6.24
CA GLU A 147 9.83 5.60 7.03
C GLU A 147 9.59 7.00 7.62
N VAL A 148 8.99 7.90 6.87
CA VAL A 148 8.64 9.25 7.34
C VAL A 148 7.66 9.17 8.50
N ILE A 149 6.61 8.34 8.38
CA ILE A 149 5.64 8.11 9.46
C ILE A 149 6.29 7.43 10.66
N MET A 150 7.18 6.47 10.44
CA MET A 150 7.91 5.77 11.50
C MET A 150 8.83 6.74 12.28
N LYS A 151 9.55 7.62 11.58
CA LYS A 151 10.38 8.67 12.22
C LYS A 151 9.51 9.57 13.11
N GLU A 152 8.36 10.02 12.61
CA GLU A 152 7.41 10.85 13.38
C GLU A 152 6.87 10.08 14.60
N ALA A 153 6.46 8.82 14.42
CA ALA A 153 5.99 7.96 15.50
C ALA A 153 7.04 7.82 16.61
N LYS A 154 8.31 7.60 16.25
CA LYS A 154 9.43 7.50 17.19
C LYS A 154 9.68 8.81 17.95
N GLN A 155 9.52 9.97 17.29
CA GLN A 155 9.64 11.29 17.97
C GLN A 155 8.57 11.46 19.07
N TYR A 156 7.37 10.90 18.88
CA TYR A 156 6.33 10.88 19.89
C TYR A 156 6.43 9.69 20.86
N GLY A 157 7.49 8.89 20.79
CA GLY A 157 7.69 7.71 21.65
C GLY A 157 6.67 6.60 21.43
N LYS A 158 6.08 6.50 20.22
CA LYS A 158 5.06 5.50 19.91
C LYS A 158 5.68 4.17 19.53
N ASN A 159 5.02 3.09 19.95
CA ASN A 159 5.37 1.75 19.49
C ASN A 159 4.98 1.57 18.03
N VAL A 160 5.87 0.98 17.25
CA VAL A 160 5.64 0.58 15.86
C VAL A 160 5.36 -0.92 15.83
N ARG A 161 4.40 -1.36 15.00
CA ARG A 161 3.99 -2.77 14.88
C ARG A 161 3.51 -3.07 13.46
N GLY A 162 3.42 -4.36 13.12
CA GLY A 162 2.87 -4.84 11.85
C GLY A 162 1.47 -5.46 11.99
N LEU A 163 0.64 -5.26 10.97
CA LEU A 163 -0.62 -6.00 10.82
C LEU A 163 -0.36 -7.45 10.39
N GLU A 164 0.71 -7.69 9.67
CA GLU A 164 1.16 -9.02 9.25
C GLU A 164 2.68 -9.12 9.37
N THR A 165 3.25 -10.28 9.09
CA THR A 165 4.70 -10.49 9.11
C THR A 165 5.29 -10.33 7.71
N MET A 166 6.56 -9.91 7.62
CA MET A 166 7.30 -9.88 6.35
C MET A 166 7.34 -11.27 5.69
N SER A 167 7.52 -12.32 6.51
CA SER A 167 7.49 -13.70 6.03
C SER A 167 6.16 -14.08 5.39
N PHE A 168 5.03 -13.60 5.94
CA PHE A 168 3.72 -13.81 5.34
C PHE A 168 3.60 -13.07 4.02
N GLN A 169 3.97 -11.79 3.93
CA GLN A 169 3.94 -11.02 2.68
C GLN A 169 4.77 -11.70 1.59
N MET A 170 5.99 -12.13 1.91
CA MET A 170 6.82 -12.85 0.96
C MET A 170 6.19 -14.16 0.49
N SER A 171 5.44 -14.86 1.36
CA SER A 171 4.76 -16.11 0.99
C SER A 171 3.59 -15.92 0.03
N ILE A 172 3.02 -14.71 -0.05
CA ILE A 172 1.94 -14.38 -0.99
C ILE A 172 2.42 -14.57 -2.43
N PHE A 173 3.64 -14.15 -2.75
CA PHE A 173 4.22 -14.34 -4.07
C PHE A 173 4.41 -15.83 -4.44
N ASP A 174 4.51 -16.72 -3.46
CA ASP A 174 4.57 -18.17 -3.73
C ASP A 174 3.23 -18.77 -4.20
N THR A 175 2.14 -18.03 -4.07
CA THR A 175 0.82 -18.44 -4.56
C THR A 175 0.63 -18.17 -6.06
N ILE A 176 1.53 -17.41 -6.66
CA ILE A 176 1.54 -17.05 -8.08
C ILE A 176 2.62 -17.88 -8.77
N PRO A 177 2.34 -18.62 -9.85
CA PRO A 177 3.35 -19.39 -10.56
C PRO A 177 4.55 -18.52 -10.97
N TYR A 178 5.77 -18.92 -10.61
CA TYR A 178 6.99 -18.15 -10.88
C TYR A 178 7.19 -17.85 -12.36
N LYS A 179 6.78 -18.77 -13.25
CA LYS A 179 6.80 -18.54 -14.70
C LYS A 179 5.97 -17.31 -15.10
N MET A 180 4.78 -17.14 -14.53
CA MET A 180 3.94 -15.97 -14.80
C MET A 180 4.58 -14.70 -14.26
N GLN A 181 5.16 -14.76 -13.05
CA GLN A 181 5.88 -13.62 -12.49
C GLN A 181 7.09 -13.22 -13.37
N ALA A 182 7.86 -14.20 -13.87
CA ALA A 182 9.00 -13.96 -14.74
C ALA A 182 8.57 -13.33 -16.08
N MET A 183 7.45 -13.76 -16.65
CA MET A 183 6.90 -13.15 -17.86
C MET A 183 6.47 -11.68 -17.64
N GLN A 184 5.97 -11.34 -16.45
CA GLN A 184 5.65 -9.93 -16.12
C GLN A 184 6.92 -9.08 -16.00
N LEU A 185 7.98 -9.64 -15.41
CA LEU A 185 9.27 -8.96 -15.35
C LEU A 185 9.81 -8.66 -16.76
N VAL A 186 9.73 -9.63 -17.70
CA VAL A 186 10.13 -9.43 -19.09
C VAL A 186 9.29 -8.33 -19.75
N ARG A 187 7.97 -8.33 -19.57
CA ARG A 187 7.09 -7.28 -20.12
C ARG A 187 7.48 -5.90 -19.62
N TYR A 188 7.68 -5.77 -18.30
CA TYR A 188 8.10 -4.51 -17.71
C TYR A 188 9.39 -3.97 -18.36
N ILE A 189 10.38 -4.84 -18.57
CA ILE A 189 11.63 -4.47 -19.23
C ILE A 189 11.40 -4.10 -20.71
N ASP A 190 10.60 -4.88 -21.45
CA ASP A 190 10.26 -4.60 -22.85
C ASP A 190 9.58 -3.24 -23.02
N ASP A 191 8.74 -2.83 -22.08
CA ASP A 191 8.00 -1.58 -22.13
C ASP A 191 8.91 -0.40 -21.74
N ALA A 192 9.80 -0.59 -20.78
CA ALA A 192 10.83 0.38 -20.44
C ALA A 192 11.79 0.68 -21.61
N ASP A 193 12.26 -0.35 -22.32
CA ASP A 193 13.20 -0.21 -23.44
C ASP A 193 12.57 0.50 -24.66
N LYS A 194 11.29 0.33 -24.90
CA LYS A 194 10.60 0.99 -26.02
C LYS A 194 10.43 2.49 -25.85
N GLY A 195 10.65 3.03 -24.65
CA GLY A 195 10.38 4.44 -24.34
C GLY A 195 8.91 4.83 -24.54
N THR A 196 8.07 3.84 -24.85
CA THR A 196 6.63 4.00 -25.06
C THR A 196 5.88 3.75 -23.75
N SER A 197 6.45 4.24 -22.67
CA SER A 197 5.96 3.89 -21.35
C SER A 197 4.54 4.44 -21.12
N ASP A 198 3.54 3.68 -21.53
CA ASP A 198 2.23 3.80 -20.88
C ASP A 198 2.41 3.59 -19.37
N ASP A 199 3.39 2.78 -18.96
CA ASP A 199 3.78 2.59 -17.54
C ASP A 199 4.27 3.87 -16.88
N SER A 200 5.05 4.75 -17.54
CA SER A 200 5.39 6.05 -16.97
C SER A 200 4.17 6.94 -16.82
N LYS A 201 3.26 6.90 -17.78
CA LYS A 201 1.98 7.64 -17.68
C LYS A 201 1.07 7.05 -16.60
N GLU A 202 1.02 5.71 -16.46
CA GLU A 202 0.26 5.05 -15.40
C GLU A 202 0.84 5.40 -14.04
N TYR A 203 2.17 5.37 -13.89
CA TYR A 203 2.85 5.82 -12.67
C TYR A 203 2.56 7.29 -12.37
N ASP A 204 2.67 8.19 -13.35
CA ASP A 204 2.35 9.61 -13.20
C ASP A 204 0.89 9.82 -12.79
N GLN A 205 -0.04 9.06 -13.37
CA GLN A 205 -1.45 9.10 -12.99
C GLN A 205 -1.68 8.60 -11.57
N LEU A 206 -0.98 7.53 -11.16
CA LEU A 206 -1.03 7.00 -9.81
C LEU A 206 -0.51 8.04 -8.80
N MET A 207 0.65 8.64 -9.09
CA MET A 207 1.24 9.69 -8.26
C MET A 207 0.35 10.92 -8.18
N GLN A 208 -0.26 11.33 -9.31
CA GLN A 208 -1.20 12.45 -9.32
C GLN A 208 -2.45 12.14 -8.49
N ALA A 209 -3.03 10.94 -8.63
CA ALA A 209 -4.18 10.51 -7.83
C ALA A 209 -3.84 10.47 -6.32
N TYR A 210 -2.63 10.05 -5.97
CA TYR A 210 -2.14 10.07 -4.60
C TYR A 210 -2.00 11.51 -4.06
N ARG A 211 -1.38 12.42 -4.83
CA ARG A 211 -1.26 13.86 -4.49
C ARG A 211 -2.62 14.53 -4.31
N ASP A 212 -3.58 14.17 -5.16
CA ASP A 212 -4.97 14.65 -5.10
C ASP A 212 -5.78 13.94 -4.01
N GLN A 213 -5.20 12.92 -3.38
CA GLN A 213 -5.83 12.06 -2.38
C GLN A 213 -7.14 11.44 -2.90
N ASP A 214 -7.21 11.16 -4.21
CA ASP A 214 -8.41 10.63 -4.89
C ASP A 214 -8.44 9.11 -4.81
N LEU A 215 -9.06 8.60 -3.73
CA LEU A 215 -9.22 7.15 -3.53
C LEU A 215 -10.01 6.47 -4.65
N SER A 216 -10.92 7.16 -5.31
CA SER A 216 -11.69 6.58 -6.42
C SER A 216 -10.81 6.33 -7.64
N LYS A 217 -9.93 7.30 -7.94
CA LYS A 217 -8.96 7.16 -9.03
C LYS A 217 -7.88 6.12 -8.70
N LEU A 218 -7.41 6.09 -7.44
CA LEU A 218 -6.49 5.06 -6.96
C LEU A 218 -7.10 3.66 -7.07
N GLU A 219 -8.39 3.48 -6.73
CA GLU A 219 -9.09 2.20 -6.92
C GLU A 219 -9.16 1.80 -8.40
N GLU A 220 -9.50 2.74 -9.28
CA GLU A 220 -9.56 2.52 -10.73
C GLU A 220 -8.20 2.03 -11.25
N LEU A 221 -7.12 2.79 -10.97
CA LEU A 221 -5.77 2.47 -11.43
C LEU A 221 -5.28 1.12 -10.88
N THR A 222 -5.52 0.85 -9.61
CA THR A 222 -5.15 -0.44 -8.99
C THR A 222 -5.85 -1.64 -9.66
N LYS A 223 -7.09 -1.45 -10.13
CA LYS A 223 -7.82 -2.51 -10.86
C LYS A 223 -7.37 -2.66 -12.31
N MET A 224 -6.87 -1.59 -12.92
CA MET A 224 -6.34 -1.63 -14.29
C MET A 224 -5.00 -2.36 -14.38
N THR A 225 -4.24 -2.41 -13.28
CA THR A 225 -2.99 -3.17 -13.18
C THR A 225 -3.29 -4.68 -13.15
N ASP A 226 -4.06 -5.15 -14.13
CA ASP A 226 -4.29 -6.58 -14.32
C ASP A 226 -3.10 -7.17 -15.08
N MET A 227 -2.18 -7.76 -14.33
CA MET A 227 -1.00 -8.42 -14.88
C MET A 227 -1.32 -9.74 -15.60
N GLY A 228 -2.59 -9.97 -15.98
CA GLY A 228 -3.05 -11.24 -16.57
C GLY A 228 -2.94 -12.42 -15.60
N ILE A 229 -2.81 -12.15 -14.31
CA ILE A 229 -2.77 -13.12 -13.22
C ILE A 229 -4.17 -13.19 -12.61
N ALA A 230 -4.84 -14.34 -12.77
CA ALA A 230 -6.17 -14.51 -12.20
C ALA A 230 -6.19 -14.22 -10.69
N ASN A 231 -7.15 -13.41 -10.26
CA ASN A 231 -7.34 -13.01 -8.86
C ASN A 231 -6.15 -12.23 -8.24
N PHE A 232 -5.30 -11.59 -9.05
CA PHE A 232 -4.13 -10.85 -8.57
C PHE A 232 -4.48 -9.83 -7.48
N THR A 233 -5.50 -9.00 -7.71
CA THR A 233 -5.99 -8.02 -6.73
C THR A 233 -6.56 -8.69 -5.47
N ASP A 234 -7.25 -9.83 -5.59
CA ASP A 234 -7.73 -10.59 -4.41
C ASP A 234 -6.55 -11.11 -3.57
N ILE A 235 -5.49 -11.58 -4.22
CA ILE A 235 -4.29 -12.12 -3.57
C ILE A 235 -3.50 -11.01 -2.86
N LEU A 236 -3.21 -9.92 -3.56
CA LEU A 236 -2.34 -8.87 -3.04
C LEU A 236 -3.04 -7.89 -2.09
N LEU A 237 -4.35 -7.66 -2.25
CA LEU A 237 -5.07 -6.66 -1.49
C LEU A 237 -6.22 -7.24 -0.66
N TYR A 238 -7.23 -7.82 -1.29
CA TYR A 238 -8.52 -8.01 -0.64
C TYR A 238 -8.52 -9.09 0.44
N ASN A 239 -7.74 -10.16 0.27
CA ASN A 239 -7.60 -11.19 1.31
C ASN A 239 -6.84 -10.64 2.52
N ARG A 240 -5.83 -9.80 2.28
CA ARG A 240 -5.08 -9.11 3.34
C ARG A 240 -5.97 -8.11 4.08
N ASN A 241 -6.77 -7.31 3.36
CA ASN A 241 -7.73 -6.38 3.95
C ASN A 241 -8.67 -7.06 4.94
N LYS A 242 -9.20 -8.24 4.58
CA LYS A 242 -10.06 -9.03 5.47
C LYS A 242 -9.32 -9.45 6.74
N ASN A 243 -8.12 -10.00 6.59
CA ASN A 243 -7.29 -10.44 7.72
C ASN A 243 -6.94 -9.25 8.64
N TRP A 244 -6.59 -8.11 8.06
CA TRP A 244 -6.28 -6.90 8.82
C TRP A 244 -7.48 -6.38 9.61
N VAL A 245 -8.66 -6.36 9.01
CA VAL A 245 -9.87 -5.93 9.72
C VAL A 245 -10.21 -6.88 10.86
N GLU A 246 -10.08 -8.20 10.69
CA GLU A 246 -10.26 -9.15 11.80
C GLU A 246 -9.23 -8.90 12.92
N LYS A 247 -7.98 -8.64 12.60
CA LYS A 247 -6.95 -8.26 13.58
C LYS A 247 -7.28 -6.94 14.28
N LEU A 248 -7.71 -5.93 13.52
CA LEU A 248 -8.09 -4.61 14.07
C LEU A 248 -9.26 -4.69 15.03
N LYS A 249 -10.23 -5.59 14.82
CA LYS A 249 -11.33 -5.84 15.76
C LYS A 249 -10.83 -6.28 17.16
N THR A 250 -9.65 -6.86 17.25
CA THR A 250 -9.02 -7.24 18.53
C THR A 250 -8.13 -6.14 19.11
N ILE A 251 -7.58 -5.27 18.27
CA ILE A 251 -6.66 -4.20 18.65
C ILE A 251 -7.42 -2.97 19.14
N LEU A 252 -8.38 -2.50 18.34
CA LEU A 252 -9.08 -1.22 18.54
C LEU A 252 -9.77 -1.05 19.88
N PRO A 253 -10.41 -2.08 20.48
CA PRO A 253 -11.05 -1.93 21.80
C PRO A 253 -10.06 -1.63 22.94
N GLY A 254 -8.79 -2.03 22.81
CA GLY A 254 -7.77 -1.90 23.85
C GLY A 254 -6.89 -0.67 23.74
N GLN A 255 -6.82 -0.03 22.56
CA GLN A 255 -5.90 1.08 22.32
C GLN A 255 -6.33 1.92 21.11
N SER A 256 -5.95 3.20 21.12
CA SER A 256 -6.05 4.07 19.96
C SER A 256 -4.82 3.88 19.08
N VAL A 257 -4.99 3.70 17.76
CA VAL A 257 -3.88 3.44 16.85
C VAL A 257 -3.97 4.28 15.57
N VAL A 258 -2.82 4.57 14.95
CA VAL A 258 -2.76 4.94 13.55
C VAL A 258 -2.39 3.68 12.76
N VAL A 259 -3.19 3.35 11.75
CA VAL A 259 -2.95 2.25 10.81
C VAL A 259 -2.52 2.87 9.48
N ALA A 260 -1.27 2.69 9.11
CA ALA A 260 -0.68 3.21 7.87
C ALA A 260 -0.41 2.05 6.90
N VAL A 261 -1.18 2.00 5.82
CA VAL A 261 -1.13 0.93 4.80
C VAL A 261 -1.22 1.54 3.41
N GLY A 262 -0.74 0.84 2.40
CA GLY A 262 -0.79 1.31 1.01
C GLY A 262 -2.18 1.83 0.62
N ALA A 263 -2.23 3.00 -0.03
CA ALA A 263 -3.48 3.69 -0.36
C ALA A 263 -4.46 2.84 -1.18
N GLY A 264 -3.94 1.92 -2.01
CA GLY A 264 -4.74 0.97 -2.77
C GLY A 264 -5.57 0.00 -1.92
N HIS A 265 -5.23 -0.17 -0.63
CA HIS A 265 -5.99 -1.00 0.31
C HIS A 265 -7.26 -0.31 0.85
N LEU A 266 -7.35 1.02 0.77
CA LEU A 266 -8.40 1.80 1.41
C LEU A 266 -9.76 1.73 0.70
N PRO A 267 -9.84 1.97 -0.63
CA PRO A 267 -11.09 2.19 -1.34
C PRO A 267 -11.86 0.91 -1.70
N GLY A 268 -13.08 1.10 -2.18
CA GLY A 268 -13.91 0.05 -2.76
C GLY A 268 -14.64 -0.85 -1.75
N ASN A 269 -15.47 -1.74 -2.27
CA ASN A 269 -16.32 -2.61 -1.46
C ASN A 269 -15.55 -3.63 -0.61
N LYS A 270 -14.33 -3.99 -1.04
CA LYS A 270 -13.38 -4.89 -0.36
C LYS A 270 -12.22 -4.10 0.28
N GLY A 271 -12.25 -2.76 0.22
CA GLY A 271 -11.28 -1.89 0.88
C GLY A 271 -11.47 -1.82 2.40
N VAL A 272 -10.40 -1.48 3.10
CA VAL A 272 -10.36 -1.46 4.57
C VAL A 272 -11.41 -0.51 5.15
N ILE A 273 -11.65 0.66 4.53
CA ILE A 273 -12.68 1.61 4.97
C ILE A 273 -14.06 0.94 5.04
N ASN A 274 -14.47 0.31 3.96
CA ASN A 274 -15.79 -0.31 3.88
C ASN A 274 -15.88 -1.60 4.70
N LEU A 275 -14.80 -2.36 4.84
CA LEU A 275 -14.78 -3.54 5.71
C LEU A 275 -14.91 -3.16 7.19
N LEU A 276 -14.27 -2.08 7.64
CA LEU A 276 -14.43 -1.54 8.99
C LEU A 276 -15.87 -1.02 9.22
N ARG A 277 -16.46 -0.32 8.26
CA ARG A 277 -17.87 0.11 8.30
C ARG A 277 -18.82 -1.09 8.45
N LYS A 278 -18.60 -2.16 7.67
CA LYS A 278 -19.35 -3.43 7.78
C LYS A 278 -19.16 -4.13 9.13
N ALA A 279 -18.01 -3.95 9.76
CA ALA A 279 -17.73 -4.45 11.11
C ALA A 279 -18.37 -3.60 12.24
N GLY A 280 -19.13 -2.55 11.89
CA GLY A 280 -19.87 -1.72 12.83
C GLY A 280 -19.14 -0.46 13.30
N TYR A 281 -17.95 -0.18 12.79
CA TYR A 281 -17.24 1.07 13.08
C TYR A 281 -17.79 2.24 12.26
N ILE A 282 -17.65 3.44 12.81
CA ILE A 282 -17.90 4.70 12.12
C ILE A 282 -16.56 5.13 11.53
N VAL A 283 -16.45 5.17 10.20
CA VAL A 283 -15.21 5.58 9.49
C VAL A 283 -15.51 6.84 8.69
N LYS A 284 -14.88 7.96 9.08
CA LYS A 284 -15.11 9.29 8.52
C LYS A 284 -13.84 9.89 7.95
N PRO A 285 -13.92 10.65 6.83
CA PRO A 285 -12.78 11.34 6.28
C PRO A 285 -12.30 12.46 7.21
N VAL A 286 -10.97 12.61 7.34
CA VAL A 286 -10.32 13.70 8.08
C VAL A 286 -9.56 14.56 7.08
N PRO A 287 -9.66 15.91 7.13
CA PRO A 287 -8.89 16.79 6.28
C PRO A 287 -7.38 16.54 6.43
N ASN A 288 -6.73 16.19 5.33
CA ASN A 288 -5.30 15.84 5.30
C ASN A 288 -4.54 16.77 4.35
N ARG A 289 -4.63 18.09 4.60
CA ARG A 289 -3.98 19.10 3.75
C ARG A 289 -2.53 19.28 4.13
N ILE A 290 -1.65 19.08 3.16
CA ILE A 290 -0.23 19.41 3.29
C ILE A 290 -0.08 20.90 2.98
N LYS A 291 0.44 21.67 3.92
CA LYS A 291 0.83 23.06 3.67
C LYS A 291 2.14 23.05 2.91
N ARG A 292 2.10 23.23 1.60
CA ARG A 292 3.33 23.51 0.85
C ARG A 292 3.81 24.88 1.30
N SER A 293 5.01 24.97 1.85
CA SER A 293 5.69 26.25 2.06
C SER A 293 5.86 26.86 0.66
N ASN A 294 5.23 28.02 0.43
CA ASN A 294 5.52 28.79 -0.76
C ASN A 294 7.02 29.03 -0.76
N GLN A 295 7.75 28.42 -1.69
CA GLN A 295 9.09 28.86 -2.02
C GLN A 295 8.94 30.29 -2.57
N ILE A 296 9.41 31.24 -1.77
CA ILE A 296 9.59 32.65 -2.17
C ILE A 296 10.87 32.73 -2.99
#